data_9bf0a9181d07dad4cd6f84502f2a08a0
#
_entry.id   9bf0a9181d07dad4cd6f84502f2a08a0
#
_cell.length_a   1.000
_cell.length_b   1.000
_cell.length_c   1.000
_cell.angle_alpha   90.00
_cell.angle_beta   90.00
_cell.angle_gamma   90.00
#
_symmetry.space_group_name_H-M   'P 1'
#
loop_
_entity.id
_entity.type
_entity.pdbx_description
1 polymer ?
#
loop_
_entity_poly.entity_id
_entity_poly.type
_entity_poly.pdbx_seq_one_letter_code
_entity_poly.pdbx_strand_id
1 'polypeptide(L)'
;FLRSVTDPSCTTRRTRKVGLGLPLLRLAAEQTGGSLTVESRHRDAFPDGHGTCVTACFHTDHIDCTPLGDTVSTLGTLIQGSPEIDFVFLHETPERVVRLDTRELRLELGADIPLNTPAVLDWIADYLREQYAQLDVRNPDK
;
A
#
# COMPACT_ATOMS: atom_id res chain seq x y z
N PHE A 1 22.22 -8.28 0.13
CA PHE A 1 20.85 -8.38 -0.43
C PHE A 1 20.17 -7.02 -0.54
N LEU A 2 20.12 -6.23 0.53
CA LEU A 2 19.44 -4.93 0.55
C LEU A 2 19.97 -3.92 -0.50
N ARG A 3 21.28 -3.91 -0.73
CA ARG A 3 21.92 -3.01 -1.72
C ARG A 3 21.55 -3.35 -3.17
N SER A 4 21.16 -4.60 -3.43
CA SER A 4 20.80 -5.09 -4.77
C SER A 4 19.31 -5.28 -4.98
N VAL A 5 18.47 -5.02 -3.98
CA VAL A 5 17.02 -5.31 -4.03
C VAL A 5 16.28 -4.47 -5.09
N THR A 6 16.85 -3.34 -5.49
CA THR A 6 16.34 -2.50 -6.57
C THR A 6 16.91 -2.86 -7.96
N ASP A 7 17.80 -3.86 -8.03
CA ASP A 7 18.32 -4.38 -9.29
C ASP A 7 17.30 -5.38 -9.89
N PRO A 8 16.92 -5.25 -11.16
CA PRO A 8 15.97 -6.16 -11.82
C PRO A 8 16.40 -7.63 -11.82
N SER A 9 17.70 -7.92 -11.68
CA SER A 9 18.24 -9.28 -11.60
C SER A 9 18.06 -9.93 -10.22
N CYS A 10 17.74 -9.13 -9.19
CA CYS A 10 17.56 -9.61 -7.83
C CYS A 10 16.11 -10.10 -7.61
N THR A 11 15.92 -11.40 -7.52
CA THR A 11 14.62 -12.01 -7.20
C THR A 11 14.77 -13.25 -6.35
N THR A 12 13.86 -13.44 -5.39
CA THR A 12 13.75 -14.67 -4.59
C THR A 12 12.75 -15.67 -5.20
N ARG A 13 12.04 -15.30 -6.26
CA ARG A 13 11.06 -16.17 -6.92
C ARG A 13 11.76 -17.23 -7.78
N ARG A 14 11.34 -18.49 -7.62
CA ARG A 14 11.89 -19.63 -8.39
C ARG A 14 11.42 -19.65 -9.85
N THR A 15 10.26 -19.06 -10.15
CA THR A 15 9.60 -19.10 -11.47
C THR A 15 9.96 -17.94 -12.40
N ARG A 16 10.56 -16.87 -11.87
CA ARG A 16 11.00 -15.71 -12.67
C ARG A 16 12.40 -15.30 -12.24
N LYS A 17 13.29 -15.14 -13.22
CA LYS A 17 14.68 -14.73 -13.00
C LYS A 17 14.84 -13.21 -12.75
N VAL A 18 13.74 -12.42 -12.88
CA VAL A 18 13.76 -10.97 -12.80
C VAL A 18 12.72 -10.50 -11.78
N GLY A 19 13.16 -9.65 -10.84
CA GLY A 19 12.31 -8.98 -9.84
C GLY A 19 12.10 -7.53 -10.21
N LEU A 20 10.95 -7.18 -10.80
CA LEU A 20 10.69 -5.85 -11.38
C LEU A 20 10.00 -4.86 -10.43
N GLY A 21 9.40 -5.31 -9.32
CA GLY A 21 8.57 -4.45 -8.46
C GLY A 21 9.30 -3.20 -7.94
N LEU A 22 10.32 -3.38 -7.12
CA LEU A 22 11.08 -2.26 -6.56
C LEU A 22 11.87 -1.47 -7.60
N PRO A 23 12.54 -2.10 -8.60
CA PRO A 23 13.18 -1.37 -9.69
C PRO A 23 12.25 -0.45 -10.46
N LEU A 24 11.04 -0.90 -10.80
CA LEU A 24 10.06 -0.08 -11.52
C LEU A 24 9.52 1.06 -10.64
N LEU A 25 9.25 0.80 -9.36
CA LEU A 25 8.84 1.84 -8.42
C LEU A 25 9.93 2.90 -8.25
N ARG A 26 11.20 2.48 -8.18
CA ARG A 26 12.34 3.39 -8.15
C ARG A 26 12.43 4.25 -9.40
N LEU A 27 12.35 3.62 -10.57
CA LEU A 27 12.37 4.34 -11.84
C LEU A 27 11.25 5.38 -11.93
N ALA A 28 10.02 5.00 -11.56
CA ALA A 28 8.87 5.90 -11.55
C ALA A 28 9.07 7.11 -10.61
N ALA A 29 9.63 6.90 -9.41
CA ALA A 29 9.94 7.98 -8.49
C ALA A 29 11.04 8.91 -9.04
N GLU A 30 12.14 8.34 -9.53
CA GLU A 30 13.29 9.10 -10.08
C GLU A 30 12.92 9.89 -11.34
N GLN A 31 12.01 9.40 -12.18
CA GLN A 31 11.49 10.13 -13.35
C GLN A 31 10.79 11.43 -12.98
N THR A 32 10.21 11.52 -11.79
CA THR A 32 9.61 12.77 -11.28
C THR A 32 10.60 13.66 -10.54
N GLY A 33 11.87 13.28 -10.46
CA GLY A 33 12.90 13.96 -9.65
C GLY A 33 12.87 13.54 -8.17
N GLY A 34 12.08 12.53 -7.83
CA GLY A 34 11.97 11.96 -6.49
C GLY A 34 13.00 10.88 -6.20
N SER A 35 12.69 10.01 -5.25
CA SER A 35 13.62 8.98 -4.79
C SER A 35 12.92 7.76 -4.21
N LEU A 36 13.65 6.64 -4.09
CA LEU A 36 13.22 5.46 -3.36
C LEU A 36 14.29 5.03 -2.37
N THR A 37 13.88 4.77 -1.14
CA THR A 37 14.74 4.21 -0.09
C THR A 37 14.13 2.91 0.45
N VAL A 38 14.99 1.97 0.87
CA VAL A 38 14.60 0.70 1.47
C VAL A 38 15.41 0.49 2.74
N GLU A 39 14.72 0.34 3.86
CA GLU A 39 15.30 0.01 5.16
C GLU A 39 14.74 -1.33 5.63
N SER A 40 15.60 -2.22 6.11
CA SER A 40 15.16 -3.53 6.63
C SER A 40 15.92 -3.89 7.91
N ARG A 41 15.15 -4.37 8.89
CA ARG A 41 15.67 -4.89 10.16
C ARG A 41 15.37 -6.37 10.25
N HIS A 42 16.41 -7.19 10.33
CA HIS A 42 16.25 -8.64 10.44
C HIS A 42 15.81 -9.03 11.86
N ARG A 43 14.94 -10.05 11.96
CA ARG A 43 14.37 -10.52 13.23
C ARG A 43 15.44 -10.92 14.25
N ASP A 44 16.51 -11.56 13.81
CA ASP A 44 17.57 -12.05 14.71
C ASP A 44 18.32 -10.91 15.40
N ALA A 45 18.47 -9.76 14.72
CA ALA A 45 19.12 -8.57 15.27
C ALA A 45 18.14 -7.63 16.00
N PHE A 46 16.86 -7.67 15.63
CA PHE A 46 15.81 -6.79 16.16
C PHE A 46 14.51 -7.57 16.41
N PRO A 47 14.43 -8.39 17.49
CA PRO A 47 13.28 -9.27 17.73
C PRO A 47 11.94 -8.52 17.80
N ASP A 48 11.92 -7.36 18.48
CA ASP A 48 10.72 -6.57 18.74
C ASP A 48 10.45 -5.45 17.71
N GLY A 49 11.37 -5.25 16.78
CA GLY A 49 11.28 -4.13 15.81
C GLY A 49 11.78 -4.50 14.42
N HIS A 50 11.57 -5.76 14.01
CA HIS A 50 11.96 -6.22 12.67
C HIS A 50 10.91 -5.85 11.62
N GLY A 51 11.35 -5.81 10.37
CA GLY A 51 10.49 -5.52 9.22
C GLY A 51 11.21 -4.75 8.13
N THR A 52 10.49 -4.44 7.07
CA THR A 52 11.01 -3.67 5.94
C THR A 52 10.14 -2.45 5.69
N CYS A 53 10.78 -1.30 5.55
CA CYS A 53 10.16 -0.05 5.13
C CYS A 53 10.66 0.32 3.74
N VAL A 54 9.73 0.57 2.83
CA VAL A 54 10.01 1.11 1.49
C VAL A 54 9.38 2.47 1.41
N THR A 55 10.19 3.51 1.14
CA THR A 55 9.72 4.88 0.99
C THR A 55 9.99 5.35 -0.43
N ALA A 56 8.94 5.73 -1.15
CA ALA A 56 9.03 6.33 -2.47
C ALA A 56 8.48 7.76 -2.42
N CYS A 57 9.29 8.73 -2.87
CA CYS A 57 8.89 10.13 -3.01
C CYS A 57 8.69 10.45 -4.48
N PHE A 58 7.58 11.14 -4.78
CA PHE A 58 7.24 11.62 -6.12
C PHE A 58 6.99 13.13 -6.08
N HIS A 59 7.48 13.84 -7.08
CA HIS A 59 7.08 15.23 -7.28
C HIS A 59 5.79 15.25 -8.09
N THR A 60 4.68 15.52 -7.44
CA THR A 60 3.34 15.39 -8.02
C THR A 60 3.00 16.45 -9.06
N ASP A 61 3.75 17.54 -9.10
CA ASP A 61 3.70 18.61 -10.10
C ASP A 61 4.53 18.32 -11.36
N HIS A 62 5.31 17.23 -11.36
CA HIS A 62 6.11 16.83 -12.52
C HIS A 62 5.24 16.20 -13.60
N ILE A 63 5.52 16.53 -14.89
CA ILE A 63 4.73 16.06 -16.03
C ILE A 63 4.70 14.53 -16.16
N ASP A 64 5.77 13.85 -15.72
CA ASP A 64 5.88 12.38 -15.76
C ASP A 64 5.27 11.71 -14.51
N CYS A 65 4.69 12.48 -13.59
CA CYS A 65 4.04 11.90 -12.41
C CYS A 65 2.70 11.27 -12.80
N THR A 66 2.65 9.95 -12.72
CA THR A 66 1.40 9.22 -12.93
C THR A 66 0.46 9.48 -11.74
N PRO A 67 -0.83 9.80 -11.99
CA PRO A 67 -1.81 9.95 -10.93
C PRO A 67 -1.93 8.69 -10.07
N LEU A 68 -2.29 8.86 -8.79
CA LEU A 68 -2.61 7.75 -7.91
C LEU A 68 -3.78 6.95 -8.49
N GLY A 69 -3.62 5.62 -8.59
CA GLY A 69 -4.66 4.73 -9.11
C GLY A 69 -5.81 4.49 -8.13
N ASP A 70 -6.65 3.51 -8.44
CA ASP A 70 -7.77 3.10 -7.59
C ASP A 70 -7.26 2.35 -6.34
N THR A 71 -7.12 3.07 -5.24
CA THR A 71 -6.67 2.55 -3.95
C THR A 71 -7.68 1.59 -3.33
N VAL A 72 -8.98 1.82 -3.54
CA VAL A 72 -10.05 0.96 -3.00
C VAL A 72 -9.99 -0.43 -3.63
N SER A 73 -9.94 -0.50 -4.95
CA SER A 73 -9.81 -1.77 -5.67
C SER A 73 -8.48 -2.48 -5.36
N THR A 74 -7.40 -1.72 -5.19
CA THR A 74 -6.09 -2.27 -4.82
C THR A 74 -6.13 -2.94 -3.45
N LEU A 75 -6.69 -2.27 -2.44
CA LEU A 75 -6.83 -2.83 -1.09
C LEU A 75 -7.74 -4.06 -1.08
N GLY A 76 -8.87 -4.01 -1.78
CA GLY A 76 -9.77 -5.16 -1.94
C GLY A 76 -9.03 -6.38 -2.50
N THR A 77 -8.23 -6.19 -3.54
CA THR A 77 -7.44 -7.26 -4.16
C THR A 77 -6.38 -7.83 -3.22
N LEU A 78 -5.69 -6.97 -2.45
CA LEU A 78 -4.68 -7.40 -1.48
C LEU A 78 -5.31 -8.23 -0.36
N ILE A 79 -6.43 -7.78 0.21
CA ILE A 79 -7.14 -8.47 1.29
C ILE A 79 -7.73 -9.79 0.77
N GLN A 80 -8.31 -9.80 -0.43
CA GLN A 80 -8.84 -11.00 -1.05
C GLN A 80 -7.76 -12.06 -1.28
N GLY A 81 -6.58 -11.64 -1.74
CA GLY A 81 -5.47 -12.55 -2.04
C GLY A 81 -4.70 -13.04 -0.81
N SER A 82 -4.78 -12.31 0.31
CA SER A 82 -4.03 -12.61 1.53
C SER A 82 -4.85 -12.26 2.78
N PRO A 83 -5.98 -12.95 3.01
CA PRO A 83 -6.90 -12.64 4.10
C PRO A 83 -6.32 -12.85 5.50
N GLU A 84 -5.24 -13.60 5.62
CA GLU A 84 -4.50 -13.86 6.86
C GLU A 84 -3.54 -12.73 7.27
N ILE A 85 -3.24 -11.81 6.35
CA ILE A 85 -2.35 -10.66 6.60
C ILE A 85 -3.17 -9.48 7.12
N ASP A 86 -2.63 -8.77 8.09
CA ASP A 86 -3.21 -7.51 8.54
C ASP A 86 -2.69 -6.34 7.70
N PHE A 87 -3.61 -5.52 7.23
CA PHE A 87 -3.33 -4.33 6.46
C PHE A 87 -3.72 -3.08 7.26
N VAL A 88 -2.80 -2.12 7.32
CA VAL A 88 -3.08 -0.76 7.78
C VAL A 88 -2.84 0.17 6.62
N PHE A 89 -3.90 0.83 6.18
CA PHE A 89 -3.86 1.81 5.11
C PHE A 89 -4.11 3.20 5.67
N LEU A 90 -3.30 4.15 5.24
CA LEU A 90 -3.43 5.55 5.60
C LEU A 90 -3.17 6.40 4.36
N HIS A 91 -4.14 7.25 4.00
CA HIS A 91 -3.98 8.25 2.96
C HIS A 91 -4.24 9.63 3.56
N GLU A 92 -3.17 10.40 3.69
CA GLU A 92 -3.20 11.73 4.27
C GLU A 92 -3.07 12.80 3.18
N THR A 93 -3.92 13.79 3.25
CA THR A 93 -3.85 15.02 2.47
C THR A 93 -3.91 16.22 3.44
N PRO A 94 -3.59 17.46 2.99
CA PRO A 94 -3.71 18.64 3.87
C PRO A 94 -5.11 18.81 4.49
N GLU A 95 -6.15 18.32 3.81
CA GLU A 95 -7.54 18.47 4.28
C GLU A 95 -8.00 17.28 5.10
N ARG A 96 -7.32 16.11 5.05
CA ARG A 96 -7.87 14.88 5.66
C ARG A 96 -7.07 13.60 5.62
N VAL A 97 -7.64 12.61 6.33
CA VAL A 97 -7.09 11.27 6.48
C VAL A 97 -8.16 10.25 6.11
N VAL A 98 -7.84 9.35 5.17
CA VAL A 98 -8.59 8.12 4.91
C VAL A 98 -7.81 6.96 5.55
N ARG A 99 -8.49 6.15 6.37
CA ARG A 99 -7.84 5.09 7.13
C ARG A 99 -8.63 3.78 7.04
N LEU A 100 -7.90 2.68 6.91
CA LEU A 100 -8.40 1.32 7.13
C LEU A 100 -7.41 0.54 7.97
N ASP A 101 -7.89 -0.13 9.02
CA ASP A 101 -7.11 -1.07 9.82
C ASP A 101 -7.87 -2.39 9.93
N THR A 102 -7.38 -3.41 9.24
CA THR A 102 -8.07 -4.72 9.22
C THR A 102 -8.00 -5.46 10.54
N ARG A 103 -7.10 -5.08 11.46
CA ARG A 103 -7.04 -5.64 12.82
C ARG A 103 -8.26 -5.23 13.64
N GLU A 104 -8.67 -3.96 13.53
CA GLU A 104 -9.89 -3.45 14.16
C GLU A 104 -11.11 -4.18 13.61
N LEU A 105 -11.17 -4.35 12.29
CA LEU A 105 -12.24 -5.06 11.61
C LEU A 105 -12.35 -6.53 12.05
N ARG A 106 -11.23 -7.24 12.23
CA ARG A 106 -11.21 -8.61 12.75
C ARG A 106 -11.78 -8.71 14.17
N LEU A 107 -11.51 -7.72 15.01
CA LEU A 107 -12.04 -7.70 16.38
C LEU A 107 -13.57 -7.57 16.38
N GLU A 108 -14.13 -6.81 15.45
CA GLU A 108 -15.59 -6.62 15.33
C GLU A 108 -16.29 -7.82 14.68
N LEU A 109 -15.70 -8.41 13.64
CA LEU A 109 -16.28 -9.56 12.92
C LEU A 109 -16.18 -10.87 13.71
N GLY A 110 -15.16 -10.99 14.57
CA GLY A 110 -14.81 -12.25 15.23
C GLY A 110 -13.97 -13.19 14.37
N ALA A 111 -13.45 -14.24 15.00
CA ALA A 111 -12.49 -15.16 14.37
C ALA A 111 -13.09 -16.05 13.27
N ASP A 112 -14.40 -16.18 13.21
CA ASP A 112 -15.09 -17.12 12.32
C ASP A 112 -15.37 -16.53 10.94
N ILE A 113 -15.21 -15.22 10.76
CA ILE A 113 -15.50 -14.54 9.49
C ILE A 113 -14.19 -14.11 8.80
N PRO A 114 -13.78 -14.80 7.72
CA PRO A 114 -12.61 -14.41 6.94
C PRO A 114 -12.80 -13.04 6.27
N LEU A 115 -11.72 -12.24 6.21
CA LEU A 115 -11.76 -10.91 5.58
C LEU A 115 -12.03 -10.95 4.06
N ASN A 116 -11.76 -12.07 3.40
CA ASN A 116 -12.04 -12.27 1.98
C ASN A 116 -13.46 -12.75 1.67
N THR A 117 -14.34 -12.78 2.67
CA THR A 117 -15.77 -13.00 2.45
C THR A 117 -16.32 -11.88 1.57
N PRO A 118 -17.09 -12.16 0.51
CA PRO A 118 -17.58 -11.14 -0.42
C PRO A 118 -18.29 -9.96 0.25
N ALA A 119 -19.16 -10.22 1.22
CA ALA A 119 -19.87 -9.18 1.97
C ALA A 119 -18.91 -8.28 2.78
N VAL A 120 -17.80 -8.81 3.30
CA VAL A 120 -16.79 -8.04 4.02
C VAL A 120 -15.98 -7.17 3.04
N LEU A 121 -15.61 -7.71 1.89
CA LEU A 121 -14.92 -6.95 0.85
C LEU A 121 -15.78 -5.81 0.30
N ASP A 122 -17.06 -6.05 0.08
CA ASP A 122 -18.02 -5.01 -0.34
C ASP A 122 -18.14 -3.92 0.73
N TRP A 123 -18.27 -4.31 1.99
CA TRP A 123 -18.33 -3.35 3.11
C TRP A 123 -17.04 -2.50 3.20
N ILE A 124 -15.86 -3.12 3.06
CA ILE A 124 -14.57 -2.40 3.06
C ILE A 124 -14.54 -1.39 1.91
N ALA A 125 -14.97 -1.80 0.71
CA ALA A 125 -14.99 -0.93 -0.46
C ALA A 125 -15.92 0.27 -0.25
N ASP A 126 -17.12 0.06 0.28
CA ASP A 126 -18.08 1.11 0.56
C ASP A 126 -17.61 2.05 1.67
N TYR A 127 -17.04 1.51 2.75
CA TYR A 127 -16.45 2.28 3.84
C TYR A 127 -15.34 3.23 3.36
N LEU A 128 -14.44 2.75 2.50
CA LEU A 128 -13.40 3.59 1.91
C LEU A 128 -13.95 4.63 0.95
N ARG A 129 -14.92 4.25 0.09
CA ARG A 129 -15.58 5.18 -0.84
C ARG A 129 -16.30 6.31 -0.11
N GLU A 130 -16.97 6.01 1.00
CA GLU A 130 -17.63 7.02 1.84
C GLU A 130 -16.62 8.00 2.43
N GLN A 131 -15.50 7.52 2.95
CA GLN A 131 -14.41 8.38 3.43
C GLN A 131 -13.88 9.30 2.32
N TYR A 132 -13.70 8.80 1.11
CA TYR A 132 -13.30 9.61 -0.04
C TYR A 132 -14.41 10.58 -0.49
N ALA A 133 -15.68 10.20 -0.47
CA ALA A 133 -16.81 11.05 -0.90
C ALA A 133 -17.09 12.21 0.06
N GLN A 134 -16.93 12.04 1.37
CA GLN A 134 -17.05 13.11 2.36
C GLN A 134 -16.09 14.29 2.11
N LEU A 135 -15.20 14.13 1.18
CA LEU A 135 -14.16 15.03 0.76
C LEU A 135 -14.63 16.02 -0.31
N ASP A 136 -15.41 15.55 -1.29
CA ASP A 136 -15.86 16.38 -2.40
C ASP A 136 -16.92 17.41 -1.96
N VAL A 137 -17.65 17.13 -0.87
CA VAL A 137 -18.72 18.02 -0.36
C VAL A 137 -18.19 19.28 0.33
N ARG A 138 -16.92 19.30 0.78
CA ARG A 138 -16.33 20.48 1.45
C ARG A 138 -15.66 21.47 0.52
N ASN A 139 -15.56 21.18 -0.77
CA ASN A 139 -14.96 22.09 -1.76
C ASN A 139 -15.75 22.08 -3.08
N PRO A 140 -16.98 22.65 -3.13
CA PRO A 140 -17.79 22.70 -4.34
C PRO A 140 -17.27 23.70 -5.39
N ASP A 141 -16.21 24.46 -5.10
CA ASP A 141 -15.66 25.53 -5.97
C ASP A 141 -14.18 25.31 -6.33
N LYS A 142 -13.87 24.17 -6.97
CA LYS A 142 -12.64 24.07 -7.76
C LYS A 142 -12.82 23.17 -8.97
#